data_4a53a3354a521571485632ce80876caf
#
_entry.id   4a53a3354a521571485632ce80876caf
#
_cell.length_a   1.000
_cell.length_b   1.000
_cell.length_c   1.000
_cell.angle_alpha   90.00
_cell.angle_beta   90.00
_cell.angle_gamma   90.00
#
_symmetry.space_group_name_H-M   'P 1'
#
loop_
_entity.id
_entity.type
_entity.pdbx_description
1 polymer ?
#
loop_
_entity_poly.entity_id
_entity_poly.type
_entity_poly.pdbx_seq_one_letter_code
_entity_poly.pdbx_strand_id
1 'polypeptide(L)'
;MQNLIEARQLSLVFPESSLPLFSEIDIFLTNELHALIGRNGVGKSCLAAILADRLQPSEGVVQRFCKIGYLAQGETEIVGTAGDVLGVSEIQRVSSRILNGEGTPEDFSFMDGKWNWEAETDALLAEGELSLDVLKRPFKSLSGGEQTRLKLLALKRQGCKFLILDEPSNHLDQDGRVWLAQWLESFNGGVLLVSHDPILLEQVQIVYELTSMGISISRGGWHDWLESQEQLLLGAQRSADQAKKELQQAKREQQVAQEKTEQRQSRGKNKRKDSNQSKIILDRELGRSEATQSRKAKLHDDRIQNASGQAASAKAQLEIIEPLAIVTATPEVTSNPLLHLSDVVLPFGMATTLSLIVNKGERIAITGKNGSGKSTLLKVISGQLEALRGEIAVTQSYRLMDQHFSFLDKDLSALDNFRQQASGWTEDLYRTRLAQLRIKGDAAIKPANTLSGGEQLKVALACLFCGPTAPALLLLDEPDNHLDIESKNLLQQALHDYTGAIILVSHDQSFIEAIGDMDNLTLKK
;
A
#
# COMPACT_ATOMS: atom_id res chain seq x y z
N MET A 1 3.61 22.51 -23.27
CA MET A 1 4.73 21.72 -22.69
C MET A 1 5.07 20.62 -23.67
N GLN A 2 6.35 20.29 -23.81
CA GLN A 2 6.77 19.23 -24.74
C GLN A 2 6.79 17.91 -23.97
N ASN A 3 6.18 16.86 -24.55
CA ASN A 3 6.24 15.53 -23.97
C ASN A 3 7.68 14.98 -24.11
N LEU A 4 8.18 14.39 -23.05
CA LEU A 4 9.48 13.71 -23.02
C LEU A 4 9.34 12.19 -23.20
N ILE A 5 8.17 11.64 -22.82
CA ILE A 5 7.79 10.25 -23.07
C ILE A 5 6.31 10.24 -23.47
N GLU A 6 5.99 9.52 -24.54
CA GLU A 6 4.62 9.23 -24.95
C GLU A 6 4.43 7.73 -25.07
N ALA A 7 3.43 7.22 -24.39
CA ALA A 7 3.01 5.84 -24.49
C ALA A 7 1.55 5.79 -24.89
N ARG A 8 1.23 4.93 -25.87
CA ARG A 8 -0.12 4.80 -26.41
C ARG A 8 -0.56 3.35 -26.51
N GLN A 9 -1.77 3.11 -26.04
CA GLN A 9 -2.45 1.80 -26.07
C GLN A 9 -1.61 0.66 -25.50
N LEU A 10 -0.89 0.94 -24.40
CA LEU A 10 -0.05 -0.05 -23.75
C LEU A 10 -0.89 -1.12 -23.11
N SER A 11 -0.56 -2.38 -23.43
CA SER A 11 -1.11 -3.56 -22.76
C SER A 11 0.02 -4.50 -22.35
N LEU A 12 -0.14 -5.17 -21.22
CA LEU A 12 0.81 -6.17 -20.75
C LEU A 12 0.06 -7.43 -20.30
N VAL A 13 0.42 -8.55 -20.92
CA VAL A 13 -0.05 -9.90 -20.59
C VAL A 13 1.16 -10.77 -20.32
N PHE A 14 1.22 -11.43 -19.16
CA PHE A 14 2.27 -12.41 -18.90
C PHE A 14 1.95 -13.75 -19.56
N PRO A 15 2.95 -14.49 -20.05
CA PRO A 15 2.75 -15.78 -20.74
C PRO A 15 1.97 -16.81 -19.93
N GLU A 16 2.06 -16.73 -18.60
CA GLU A 16 1.41 -17.65 -17.66
C GLU A 16 -0.01 -17.21 -17.26
N SER A 17 -0.42 -16.01 -17.67
CA SER A 17 -1.73 -15.41 -17.32
C SER A 17 -2.60 -15.31 -18.56
N SER A 18 -3.87 -15.71 -18.44
CA SER A 18 -4.87 -15.49 -19.50
C SER A 18 -5.50 -14.08 -19.46
N LEU A 19 -5.24 -13.32 -18.40
CA LEU A 19 -5.79 -11.96 -18.22
C LEU A 19 -4.67 -10.93 -18.30
N PRO A 20 -4.93 -9.79 -18.95
CA PRO A 20 -3.97 -8.69 -18.98
C PRO A 20 -3.77 -8.11 -17.57
N LEU A 21 -2.52 -7.74 -17.26
CA LEU A 21 -2.19 -6.99 -16.04
C LEU A 21 -2.77 -5.58 -16.13
N PHE A 22 -2.67 -4.97 -17.31
CA PHE A 22 -3.34 -3.72 -17.70
C PHE A 22 -3.49 -3.70 -19.23
N SER A 23 -4.45 -2.92 -19.73
CA SER A 23 -4.77 -2.82 -21.15
C SER A 23 -5.08 -1.38 -21.55
N GLU A 24 -4.73 -1.04 -22.80
CA GLU A 24 -5.08 0.22 -23.47
C GLU A 24 -4.70 1.49 -22.68
N ILE A 25 -3.51 1.50 -22.06
CA ILE A 25 -3.04 2.63 -21.25
C ILE A 25 -2.39 3.67 -22.15
N ASP A 26 -2.84 4.92 -22.02
CA ASP A 26 -2.19 6.10 -22.59
C ASP A 26 -1.55 6.93 -21.46
N ILE A 27 -0.26 7.28 -21.61
CA ILE A 27 0.47 8.11 -20.65
C ILE A 27 1.38 9.10 -21.37
N PHE A 28 1.36 10.35 -20.89
CA PHE A 28 2.13 11.45 -21.48
C PHE A 28 2.91 12.16 -20.37
N LEU A 29 4.23 12.08 -20.42
CA LEU A 29 5.11 12.60 -19.38
C LEU A 29 5.90 13.80 -19.92
N THR A 30 5.85 14.88 -19.17
CA THR A 30 6.45 16.17 -19.47
C THR A 30 7.68 16.43 -18.60
N ASN A 31 8.23 17.65 -18.64
CA ASN A 31 9.32 18.07 -17.77
C ASN A 31 8.78 18.53 -16.38
N GLU A 32 7.94 17.71 -15.79
CA GLU A 32 7.32 17.95 -14.48
C GLU A 32 7.57 16.75 -13.56
N LEU A 33 7.21 16.86 -12.29
CA LEU A 33 7.22 15.76 -11.34
C LEU A 33 5.86 15.06 -11.38
N HIS A 34 5.87 13.83 -11.88
CA HIS A 34 4.70 12.96 -11.99
C HIS A 34 4.76 11.87 -10.92
N ALA A 35 3.62 11.48 -10.34
CA ALA A 35 3.50 10.28 -9.56
C ALA A 35 2.74 9.18 -10.30
N LEU A 36 3.14 7.93 -10.12
CA LEU A 36 2.39 6.74 -10.49
C LEU A 36 2.03 5.99 -9.23
N ILE A 37 0.75 6.02 -8.89
CA ILE A 37 0.18 5.37 -7.71
C ILE A 37 -0.79 4.26 -8.12
N GLY A 38 -1.24 3.48 -7.16
CA GLY A 38 -2.21 2.38 -7.36
C GLY A 38 -1.92 1.23 -6.40
N ARG A 39 -2.82 0.26 -6.32
CA ARG A 39 -2.68 -0.90 -5.44
C ARG A 39 -1.44 -1.73 -5.76
N ASN A 40 -0.92 -2.44 -4.75
CA ASN A 40 0.16 -3.37 -4.98
C ASN A 40 -0.26 -4.51 -5.91
N GLY A 41 0.63 -4.89 -6.83
CA GLY A 41 0.36 -5.93 -7.83
C GLY A 41 -0.41 -5.46 -9.07
N VAL A 42 -0.86 -4.19 -9.16
CA VAL A 42 -1.58 -3.68 -10.35
C VAL A 42 -0.69 -3.46 -11.58
N GLY A 43 0.64 -3.52 -11.40
CA GLY A 43 1.59 -3.40 -12.52
C GLY A 43 2.35 -2.07 -12.61
N LYS A 44 2.40 -1.27 -11.53
CA LYS A 44 3.16 0.01 -11.51
C LYS A 44 4.61 -0.15 -11.95
N SER A 45 5.34 -1.07 -11.31
CA SER A 45 6.76 -1.35 -11.65
C SER A 45 6.93 -1.89 -13.07
N CYS A 46 5.98 -2.70 -13.57
CA CYS A 46 6.00 -3.17 -14.95
C CYS A 46 5.80 -2.01 -15.94
N LEU A 47 4.85 -1.11 -15.67
CA LEU A 47 4.63 0.08 -16.47
C LEU A 47 5.87 0.99 -16.46
N ALA A 48 6.46 1.24 -15.29
CA ALA A 48 7.72 1.98 -15.14
C ALA A 48 8.86 1.34 -15.94
N ALA A 49 9.01 0.02 -15.88
CA ALA A 49 10.01 -0.72 -16.66
C ALA A 49 9.76 -0.63 -18.18
N ILE A 50 8.50 -0.67 -18.64
CA ILE A 50 8.15 -0.47 -20.05
C ILE A 50 8.52 0.94 -20.50
N LEU A 51 8.18 1.96 -19.73
CA LEU A 51 8.53 3.35 -20.05
C LEU A 51 10.04 3.57 -20.06
N ALA A 52 10.79 2.84 -19.22
CA ALA A 52 12.26 2.87 -19.15
C ALA A 52 12.98 1.99 -20.20
N ASP A 53 12.26 1.32 -21.11
CA ASP A 53 12.81 0.37 -22.11
C ASP A 53 13.49 -0.87 -21.49
N ARG A 54 13.02 -1.30 -20.34
CA ARG A 54 13.53 -2.50 -19.62
C ARG A 54 12.63 -3.71 -19.79
N LEU A 55 11.38 -3.48 -20.17
CA LEU A 55 10.37 -4.49 -20.45
C LEU A 55 9.63 -4.13 -21.72
N GLN A 56 9.35 -5.11 -22.58
CA GLN A 56 8.55 -4.87 -23.79
C GLN A 56 7.07 -5.02 -23.45
N PRO A 57 6.20 -4.10 -23.92
CA PRO A 57 4.76 -4.28 -23.79
C PRO A 57 4.29 -5.41 -24.71
N SER A 58 3.14 -6.02 -24.39
CA SER A 58 2.50 -6.99 -25.28
C SER A 58 1.86 -6.30 -26.49
N GLU A 59 1.32 -5.08 -26.29
CA GLU A 59 0.73 -4.23 -27.32
C GLU A 59 1.00 -2.75 -26.99
N GLY A 60 0.93 -1.91 -28.01
CA GLY A 60 1.15 -0.47 -27.90
C GLY A 60 2.57 -0.04 -28.21
N VAL A 61 2.82 1.26 -28.13
CA VAL A 61 4.11 1.88 -28.50
C VAL A 61 4.52 2.92 -27.46
N VAL A 62 5.82 2.98 -27.16
CA VAL A 62 6.44 4.03 -26.33
C VAL A 62 7.43 4.82 -27.17
N GLN A 63 7.23 6.13 -27.25
CA GLN A 63 8.17 7.08 -27.87
C GLN A 63 8.91 7.83 -26.77
N ARG A 64 10.24 7.86 -26.85
CA ARG A 64 11.14 8.49 -25.89
C ARG A 64 11.93 9.57 -26.60
N PHE A 65 11.79 10.81 -26.15
CA PHE A 65 12.39 11.99 -26.81
C PHE A 65 13.65 12.48 -26.09
N CYS A 66 14.05 11.80 -25.02
CA CYS A 66 15.23 12.14 -24.24
C CYS A 66 15.90 10.91 -23.64
N LYS A 67 17.09 11.09 -23.03
CA LYS A 67 17.77 10.06 -22.27
C LYS A 67 17.06 9.85 -20.94
N ILE A 68 16.64 8.61 -20.68
CA ILE A 68 15.90 8.21 -19.49
C ILE A 68 16.84 7.51 -18.51
N GLY A 69 16.77 7.90 -17.26
CA GLY A 69 17.38 7.19 -16.13
C GLY A 69 16.32 6.34 -15.41
N TYR A 70 16.67 5.11 -15.06
CA TYR A 70 15.76 4.22 -14.35
C TYR A 70 16.39 3.70 -13.07
N LEU A 71 15.71 3.92 -11.94
CA LEU A 71 16.00 3.33 -10.66
C LEU A 71 14.93 2.28 -10.38
N ALA A 72 15.29 1.00 -10.51
CA ALA A 72 14.38 -0.12 -10.28
C ALA A 72 14.19 -0.39 -8.79
N GLN A 73 13.03 -0.93 -8.43
CA GLN A 73 12.77 -1.48 -7.11
C GLN A 73 13.65 -2.71 -6.86
N GLY A 74 14.28 -2.79 -5.67
CA GLY A 74 15.06 -3.93 -5.23
C GLY A 74 16.56 -3.83 -5.49
N GLU A 75 17.28 -4.78 -4.93
CA GLU A 75 18.74 -4.86 -5.04
C GLU A 75 19.11 -5.40 -6.43
N THR A 76 19.60 -4.52 -7.29
CA THR A 76 20.42 -4.98 -8.42
C THR A 76 21.72 -5.51 -7.83
N GLU A 77 22.11 -6.75 -8.12
CA GLU A 77 23.44 -7.27 -7.74
C GLU A 77 24.54 -6.50 -8.47
N ILE A 78 24.84 -5.31 -7.96
CA ILE A 78 25.96 -4.51 -8.47
C ILE A 78 27.23 -5.06 -7.81
N VAL A 79 28.09 -5.64 -8.65
CA VAL A 79 29.43 -6.07 -8.27
C VAL A 79 30.40 -4.95 -8.60
N GLY A 80 31.17 -4.48 -7.61
CA GLY A 80 32.16 -3.41 -7.79
C GLY A 80 32.16 -2.39 -6.68
N THR A 81 32.87 -1.30 -6.89
CA THR A 81 33.00 -0.17 -5.98
C THR A 81 31.92 0.90 -6.24
N ALA A 82 31.76 1.83 -5.30
CA ALA A 82 30.93 3.01 -5.51
C ALA A 82 31.41 3.86 -6.71
N GLY A 83 32.72 3.89 -6.95
CA GLY A 83 33.30 4.55 -8.13
C GLY A 83 32.89 3.90 -9.45
N ASP A 84 32.71 2.58 -9.48
CA ASP A 84 32.20 1.86 -10.66
C ASP A 84 30.76 2.24 -10.94
N VAL A 85 29.91 2.32 -9.91
CA VAL A 85 28.52 2.73 -10.03
C VAL A 85 28.38 4.18 -10.52
N LEU A 86 29.21 5.08 -9.97
CA LEU A 86 29.24 6.49 -10.40
C LEU A 86 29.86 6.66 -11.80
N GLY A 87 30.58 5.64 -12.32
CA GLY A 87 31.26 5.67 -13.59
C GLY A 87 32.55 6.51 -13.59
N VAL A 88 33.27 6.55 -12.46
CA VAL A 88 34.55 7.30 -12.28
C VAL A 88 35.77 6.41 -12.10
N SER A 89 35.61 5.10 -11.91
CA SER A 89 36.72 4.19 -11.61
C SER A 89 37.79 4.16 -12.70
N GLU A 90 37.42 4.28 -13.97
CA GLU A 90 38.37 4.29 -15.07
C GLU A 90 39.21 5.56 -15.05
N ILE A 91 38.59 6.73 -14.94
CA ILE A 91 39.25 8.02 -14.86
C ILE A 91 40.16 8.09 -13.62
N GLN A 92 39.69 7.52 -12.49
CA GLN A 92 40.49 7.42 -11.26
C GLN A 92 41.75 6.55 -11.44
N ARG A 93 41.62 5.40 -12.11
CA ARG A 93 42.73 4.51 -12.41
C ARG A 93 43.76 5.17 -13.34
N VAL A 94 43.27 5.80 -14.41
CA VAL A 94 44.14 6.50 -15.37
C VAL A 94 44.87 7.67 -14.69
N SER A 95 44.12 8.50 -13.96
CA SER A 95 44.71 9.61 -13.19
C SER A 95 45.80 9.13 -12.23
N SER A 96 45.56 8.02 -11.49
CA SER A 96 46.52 7.44 -10.56
C SER A 96 47.78 6.94 -11.26
N ARG A 97 47.68 6.29 -12.44
CA ARG A 97 48.87 5.87 -13.23
C ARG A 97 49.69 7.06 -13.66
N ILE A 98 49.07 8.12 -14.15
CA ILE A 98 49.77 9.33 -14.57
C ILE A 98 50.50 9.97 -13.39
N LEU A 99 49.82 10.11 -12.23
CA LEU A 99 50.41 10.69 -11.02
C LEU A 99 51.57 9.87 -10.47
N ASN A 100 51.57 8.55 -10.62
CA ASN A 100 52.66 7.66 -10.24
C ASN A 100 53.82 7.62 -11.24
N GLY A 101 53.74 8.37 -12.35
CA GLY A 101 54.75 8.39 -13.41
C GLY A 101 54.71 7.21 -14.38
N GLU A 102 53.60 6.41 -14.35
CA GLU A 102 53.38 5.23 -15.19
C GLU A 102 52.38 5.52 -16.35
N GLY A 103 52.11 6.80 -16.60
CA GLY A 103 51.11 7.23 -17.60
C GLY A 103 51.61 7.01 -19.04
N THR A 104 50.76 6.43 -19.87
CA THR A 104 51.01 6.24 -21.32
C THR A 104 50.45 7.43 -22.13
N PRO A 105 50.89 7.63 -23.38
CA PRO A 105 50.30 8.67 -24.27
C PRO A 105 48.77 8.54 -24.41
N GLU A 106 48.27 7.33 -24.42
CA GLU A 106 46.82 7.03 -24.45
C GLU A 106 46.13 7.51 -23.18
N ASP A 107 46.78 7.35 -22.01
CA ASP A 107 46.25 7.83 -20.73
C ASP A 107 46.11 9.35 -20.71
N PHE A 108 47.11 10.07 -21.22
CA PHE A 108 47.05 11.53 -21.35
C PHE A 108 45.93 11.97 -22.33
N SER A 109 45.80 11.26 -23.45
CA SER A 109 44.74 11.52 -24.42
C SER A 109 43.36 11.24 -23.80
N PHE A 110 43.19 10.19 -22.99
CA PHE A 110 41.96 9.87 -22.28
C PHE A 110 41.61 10.95 -21.26
N MET A 111 42.58 11.53 -20.61
CA MET A 111 42.39 12.58 -19.60
C MET A 111 42.17 13.97 -20.17
N ASP A 112 42.31 14.14 -21.50
CA ASP A 112 42.09 15.44 -22.12
C ASP A 112 40.66 15.95 -21.85
N GLY A 113 40.56 17.17 -21.35
CA GLY A 113 39.30 17.79 -20.92
C GLY A 113 38.67 17.22 -19.61
N LYS A 114 39.36 16.26 -18.93
CA LYS A 114 38.85 15.60 -17.71
C LYS A 114 39.72 15.83 -16.48
N TRP A 115 40.66 16.73 -16.50
CA TRP A 115 41.58 16.95 -15.41
C TRP A 115 40.92 17.44 -14.10
N ASN A 116 39.74 18.04 -14.19
CA ASN A 116 38.95 18.51 -13.03
C ASN A 116 38.03 17.43 -12.45
N TRP A 117 38.14 16.17 -12.86
CA TRP A 117 37.24 15.10 -12.49
C TRP A 117 37.03 14.93 -10.98
N GLU A 118 38.09 15.14 -10.17
CA GLU A 118 38.00 15.05 -8.72
C GLU A 118 37.10 16.16 -8.15
N ALA A 119 37.32 17.41 -8.56
CA ALA A 119 36.50 18.53 -8.11
C ALA A 119 35.05 18.42 -8.57
N GLU A 120 34.83 17.99 -9.82
CA GLU A 120 33.48 17.76 -10.35
C GLU A 120 32.77 16.61 -9.63
N THR A 121 33.51 15.54 -9.31
CA THR A 121 32.97 14.38 -8.59
C THR A 121 32.69 14.72 -7.14
N ASP A 122 33.58 15.49 -6.48
CA ASP A 122 33.37 15.95 -5.11
C ASP A 122 32.13 16.84 -4.99
N ALA A 123 31.97 17.80 -5.90
CA ALA A 123 30.79 18.64 -5.98
C ALA A 123 29.51 17.82 -6.18
N LEU A 124 29.54 16.80 -7.06
CA LEU A 124 28.41 15.92 -7.29
C LEU A 124 28.09 15.04 -6.06
N LEU A 125 29.12 14.48 -5.41
CA LEU A 125 28.94 13.66 -4.20
C LEU A 125 28.42 14.49 -3.03
N ALA A 126 28.85 15.76 -2.91
CA ALA A 126 28.35 16.68 -1.90
C ALA A 126 26.84 16.92 -2.00
N GLU A 127 26.25 16.92 -3.20
CA GLU A 127 24.80 16.96 -3.37
C GLU A 127 24.10 15.75 -2.72
N GLY A 128 24.77 14.60 -2.68
CA GLY A 128 24.28 13.38 -2.02
C GLY A 128 24.74 13.24 -0.56
N GLU A 129 25.34 14.26 0.02
CA GLU A 129 25.95 14.20 1.37
C GLU A 129 26.96 13.05 1.48
N LEU A 130 27.68 12.75 0.41
CA LEU A 130 28.71 11.74 0.31
C LEU A 130 30.09 12.39 0.14
N SER A 131 31.16 11.72 0.56
CA SER A 131 32.55 12.16 0.39
C SER A 131 33.28 11.31 -0.64
N LEU A 132 34.40 11.82 -1.17
CA LEU A 132 35.25 11.10 -2.14
C LEU A 132 35.71 9.72 -1.65
N ASP A 133 35.86 9.54 -0.34
CA ASP A 133 36.31 8.26 0.25
C ASP A 133 35.32 7.11 -0.04
N VAL A 134 34.07 7.43 -0.28
CA VAL A 134 33.03 6.43 -0.62
C VAL A 134 33.36 5.68 -1.90
N LEU A 135 34.05 6.33 -2.85
CA LEU A 135 34.33 5.78 -4.18
C LEU A 135 35.16 4.48 -4.13
N LYS A 136 36.03 4.33 -3.11
CA LYS A 136 36.90 3.14 -2.93
C LYS A 136 36.17 1.99 -2.22
N ARG A 137 35.02 2.25 -1.59
CA ARG A 137 34.30 1.24 -0.83
C ARG A 137 33.52 0.31 -1.77
N PRO A 138 33.48 -1.01 -1.46
CA PRO A 138 32.58 -1.92 -2.16
C PRO A 138 31.12 -1.38 -2.09
N PHE A 139 30.40 -1.37 -3.21
CA PHE A 139 29.04 -0.83 -3.24
C PHE A 139 28.10 -1.51 -2.23
N LYS A 140 28.22 -2.83 -2.07
CA LYS A 140 27.45 -3.61 -1.08
C LYS A 140 27.74 -3.25 0.39
N SER A 141 28.87 -2.59 0.68
CA SER A 141 29.22 -2.16 2.05
C SER A 141 28.58 -0.82 2.45
N LEU A 142 27.95 -0.13 1.49
CA LEU A 142 27.23 1.11 1.74
C LEU A 142 25.89 0.82 2.39
N SER A 143 25.42 1.75 3.21
CA SER A 143 24.04 1.71 3.70
C SER A 143 23.03 1.84 2.54
N GLY A 144 21.82 1.35 2.70
CA GLY A 144 20.78 1.48 1.67
C GLY A 144 20.55 2.92 1.21
N GLY A 145 20.60 3.88 2.15
CA GLY A 145 20.52 5.31 1.84
C GLY A 145 21.69 5.81 0.99
N GLU A 146 22.94 5.47 1.36
CA GLU A 146 24.13 5.82 0.58
C GLU A 146 24.06 5.21 -0.83
N GLN A 147 23.58 3.97 -0.96
CA GLN A 147 23.40 3.29 -2.26
C GLN A 147 22.40 4.03 -3.13
N THR A 148 21.23 4.40 -2.59
CA THR A 148 20.20 5.13 -3.31
C THR A 148 20.72 6.50 -3.78
N ARG A 149 21.35 7.27 -2.89
CA ARG A 149 21.96 8.57 -3.20
C ARG A 149 22.98 8.43 -4.34
N LEU A 150 23.88 7.47 -4.24
CA LEU A 150 24.90 7.22 -5.25
C LEU A 150 24.31 6.85 -6.63
N LYS A 151 23.28 5.98 -6.66
CA LYS A 151 22.56 5.62 -7.89
C LYS A 151 21.92 6.84 -8.56
N LEU A 152 21.26 7.70 -7.79
CA LEU A 152 20.63 8.94 -8.30
C LEU A 152 21.68 9.91 -8.88
N LEU A 153 22.79 10.10 -8.18
CA LEU A 153 23.90 10.92 -8.67
C LEU A 153 24.53 10.35 -9.94
N ALA A 154 24.62 9.03 -10.05
CA ALA A 154 25.09 8.37 -11.27
C ALA A 154 24.16 8.63 -12.46
N LEU A 155 22.82 8.60 -12.28
CA LEU A 155 21.86 8.94 -13.32
C LEU A 155 21.95 10.42 -13.72
N LYS A 156 22.14 11.33 -12.75
CA LYS A 156 22.37 12.76 -13.01
C LYS A 156 23.65 12.97 -13.83
N ARG A 157 24.76 12.34 -13.42
CA ARG A 157 26.06 12.41 -14.12
C ARG A 157 25.97 11.89 -15.55
N GLN A 158 25.15 10.87 -15.81
CA GLN A 158 24.92 10.35 -17.16
C GLN A 158 24.14 11.31 -18.08
N GLY A 159 23.68 12.45 -17.56
CA GLY A 159 22.93 13.47 -18.32
C GLY A 159 21.51 13.02 -18.68
N CYS A 160 20.89 12.20 -17.84
CA CYS A 160 19.48 11.85 -18.02
C CYS A 160 18.61 13.10 -17.87
N LYS A 161 17.64 13.27 -18.79
CA LYS A 161 16.69 14.39 -18.79
C LYS A 161 15.33 14.01 -18.21
N PHE A 162 15.08 12.71 -18.09
CA PHE A 162 13.91 12.16 -17.44
C PHE A 162 14.33 11.02 -16.52
N LEU A 163 13.79 10.99 -15.30
CA LEU A 163 14.03 9.92 -14.35
C LEU A 163 12.75 9.14 -14.10
N ILE A 164 12.86 7.83 -14.08
CA ILE A 164 11.81 6.93 -13.61
C ILE A 164 12.33 6.26 -12.35
N LEU A 165 11.69 6.53 -11.22
CA LEU A 165 12.13 6.10 -9.90
C LEU A 165 11.06 5.19 -9.28
N ASP A 166 11.40 3.92 -9.10
CA ASP A 166 10.47 2.92 -8.56
C ASP A 166 10.78 2.67 -7.08
N GLU A 167 9.91 3.18 -6.20
CA GLU A 167 10.00 3.15 -4.74
C GLU A 167 11.38 3.61 -4.20
N PRO A 168 11.85 4.82 -4.57
CA PRO A 168 13.19 5.29 -4.21
C PRO A 168 13.38 5.60 -2.73
N SER A 169 12.30 5.76 -1.96
CA SER A 169 12.34 6.00 -0.50
C SER A 169 12.54 4.72 0.31
N ASN A 170 12.45 3.54 -0.32
CA ASN A 170 12.72 2.29 0.38
C ASN A 170 14.14 2.28 0.93
N HIS A 171 14.30 1.85 2.17
CA HIS A 171 15.59 1.82 2.91
C HIS A 171 16.16 3.20 3.28
N LEU A 172 15.43 4.30 3.01
CA LEU A 172 15.80 5.63 3.51
C LEU A 172 15.20 5.84 4.91
N ASP A 173 16.01 6.38 5.82
CA ASP A 173 15.51 6.95 7.06
C ASP A 173 14.84 8.31 6.81
N GLN A 174 14.30 8.92 7.85
CA GLN A 174 13.57 10.19 7.72
C GLN A 174 14.42 11.29 7.09
N ASP A 175 15.69 11.42 7.51
CA ASP A 175 16.62 12.41 6.95
C ASP A 175 16.86 12.14 5.45
N GLY A 176 16.98 10.87 5.07
CA GLY A 176 17.16 10.45 3.68
C GLY A 176 15.93 10.74 2.80
N ARG A 177 14.71 10.61 3.32
CA ARG A 177 13.48 10.94 2.60
C ARG A 177 13.34 12.44 2.35
N VAL A 178 13.65 13.26 3.37
CA VAL A 178 13.68 14.72 3.24
C VAL A 178 14.74 15.15 2.23
N TRP A 179 15.94 14.57 2.30
CA TRP A 179 16.98 14.82 1.31
C TRP A 179 16.51 14.48 -0.11
N LEU A 180 15.89 13.30 -0.30
CA LEU A 180 15.40 12.88 -1.62
C LEU A 180 14.36 13.86 -2.18
N ALA A 181 13.44 14.33 -1.34
CA ALA A 181 12.43 15.32 -1.71
C ALA A 181 13.09 16.61 -2.22
N GLN A 182 14.05 17.17 -1.45
CA GLN A 182 14.80 18.38 -1.84
C GLN A 182 15.63 18.17 -3.10
N TRP A 183 16.25 17.00 -3.25
CA TRP A 183 17.03 16.67 -4.44
C TRP A 183 16.14 16.60 -5.70
N LEU A 184 14.93 16.03 -5.59
CA LEU A 184 13.97 15.96 -6.69
C LEU A 184 13.50 17.37 -7.13
N GLU A 185 13.27 18.28 -6.19
CA GLU A 185 12.96 19.70 -6.51
C GLU A 185 14.09 20.40 -7.27
N SER A 186 15.33 20.07 -6.94
CA SER A 186 16.50 20.66 -7.59
C SER A 186 16.83 20.05 -8.96
N PHE A 187 16.21 18.92 -9.31
CA PHE A 187 16.51 18.21 -10.55
C PHE A 187 15.90 18.92 -11.76
N ASN A 188 16.76 19.35 -12.70
CA ASN A 188 16.35 20.00 -13.95
C ASN A 188 15.92 19.00 -15.02
N GLY A 189 14.79 18.34 -14.82
CA GLY A 189 14.28 17.34 -15.76
C GLY A 189 12.91 16.82 -15.32
N GLY A 190 12.25 16.03 -16.16
CA GLY A 190 11.02 15.35 -15.76
C GLY A 190 11.30 14.14 -14.86
N VAL A 191 10.37 13.83 -13.98
CA VAL A 191 10.46 12.66 -13.11
C VAL A 191 9.12 11.93 -13.10
N LEU A 192 9.16 10.61 -13.22
CA LEU A 192 8.04 9.72 -12.86
C LEU A 192 8.41 8.98 -11.57
N LEU A 193 7.70 9.30 -10.50
CA LEU A 193 7.88 8.72 -9.19
C LEU A 193 6.82 7.63 -8.95
N VAL A 194 7.22 6.39 -8.85
CA VAL A 194 6.37 5.32 -8.30
C VAL A 194 6.63 5.28 -6.81
N SER A 195 5.69 5.75 -6.01
CA SER A 195 5.87 5.81 -4.55
C SER A 195 4.54 5.90 -3.82
N HIS A 196 4.57 5.48 -2.56
CA HIS A 196 3.50 5.64 -1.58
C HIS A 196 3.91 6.53 -0.41
N ASP A 197 5.06 7.21 -0.52
CA ASP A 197 5.60 8.08 0.50
C ASP A 197 4.98 9.49 0.42
N PRO A 198 4.23 9.94 1.45
CA PRO A 198 3.55 11.23 1.42
C PRO A 198 4.52 12.41 1.24
N ILE A 199 5.73 12.36 1.84
CA ILE A 199 6.73 13.44 1.75
C ILE A 199 7.12 13.69 0.29
N LEU A 200 7.27 12.62 -0.49
CA LEU A 200 7.61 12.73 -1.91
C LEU A 200 6.40 13.12 -2.76
N LEU A 201 5.21 12.63 -2.42
CA LEU A 201 3.98 12.89 -3.17
C LEU A 201 3.48 14.32 -3.03
N GLU A 202 3.79 15.02 -1.93
CA GLU A 202 3.40 16.42 -1.74
C GLU A 202 3.93 17.37 -2.82
N GLN A 203 5.06 17.03 -3.44
CA GLN A 203 5.71 17.87 -4.47
C GLN A 203 5.23 17.59 -5.89
N VAL A 204 4.42 16.56 -6.07
CA VAL A 204 3.98 16.08 -7.39
C VAL A 204 2.92 17.02 -7.97
N GLN A 205 3.06 17.34 -9.27
CA GLN A 205 2.11 18.17 -10.00
C GLN A 205 1.02 17.36 -10.71
N ILE A 206 1.34 16.14 -11.13
CA ILE A 206 0.42 15.27 -11.86
C ILE A 206 0.46 13.87 -11.26
N VAL A 207 -0.71 13.36 -10.89
CA VAL A 207 -0.86 12.00 -10.35
C VAL A 207 -1.53 11.10 -11.38
N TYR A 208 -0.87 10.01 -11.72
CA TYR A 208 -1.41 8.90 -12.50
C TYR A 208 -1.79 7.78 -11.54
N GLU A 209 -3.04 7.39 -11.52
CA GLU A 209 -3.51 6.26 -10.74
C GLU A 209 -3.78 5.06 -11.64
N LEU A 210 -2.99 4.01 -11.49
CA LEU A 210 -3.14 2.76 -12.21
C LEU A 210 -4.09 1.83 -11.45
N THR A 211 -5.17 1.42 -12.14
CA THR A 211 -6.17 0.49 -11.63
C THR A 211 -6.32 -0.70 -12.57
N SER A 212 -7.06 -1.74 -12.16
CA SER A 212 -7.43 -2.86 -13.05
C SER A 212 -8.33 -2.45 -14.23
N MET A 213 -8.90 -1.23 -14.20
CA MET A 213 -9.78 -0.70 -15.24
C MET A 213 -9.07 0.27 -16.19
N GLY A 214 -7.78 0.57 -15.97
CA GLY A 214 -6.99 1.51 -16.73
C GLY A 214 -6.29 2.54 -15.87
N ILE A 215 -5.95 3.69 -16.45
CA ILE A 215 -5.25 4.78 -15.79
C ILE A 215 -6.13 6.01 -15.66
N SER A 216 -6.16 6.62 -14.49
CA SER A 216 -6.77 7.93 -14.25
C SER A 216 -5.69 8.99 -14.04
N ILE A 217 -6.01 10.25 -14.38
CA ILE A 217 -5.05 11.37 -14.32
C ILE A 217 -5.67 12.48 -13.49
N SER A 218 -4.98 12.87 -12.41
CA SER A 218 -5.30 14.05 -11.62
C SER A 218 -4.24 15.13 -11.83
N ARG A 219 -4.68 16.32 -12.27
CA ARG A 219 -3.83 17.51 -12.42
C ARG A 219 -4.12 18.44 -11.26
N GLY A 220 -3.11 18.86 -10.54
CA GLY A 220 -3.22 19.67 -9.32
C GLY A 220 -2.51 19.01 -8.13
N GLY A 221 -1.85 17.87 -8.39
CA GLY A 221 -0.96 17.21 -7.45
C GLY A 221 -1.66 16.26 -6.49
N TRP A 222 -0.95 15.95 -5.42
CA TRP A 222 -1.34 14.96 -4.44
C TRP A 222 -2.61 15.36 -3.64
N HIS A 223 -2.71 16.61 -3.23
CA HIS A 223 -3.86 17.10 -2.46
C HIS A 223 -5.16 17.05 -3.26
N ASP A 224 -5.13 17.47 -4.53
CA ASP A 224 -6.32 17.43 -5.39
C ASP A 224 -6.75 15.98 -5.67
N TRP A 225 -5.79 15.04 -5.76
CA TRP A 225 -6.10 13.62 -5.87
C TRP A 225 -6.79 13.10 -4.61
N LEU A 226 -6.28 13.43 -3.41
CA LEU A 226 -6.90 13.05 -2.13
C LEU A 226 -8.33 13.58 -2.02
N GLU A 227 -8.54 14.86 -2.32
CA GLU A 227 -9.87 15.48 -2.31
C GLU A 227 -10.82 14.81 -3.31
N SER A 228 -10.33 14.48 -4.49
CA SER A 228 -11.09 13.75 -5.51
C SER A 228 -11.51 12.36 -5.02
N GLN A 229 -10.63 11.63 -4.34
CA GLN A 229 -10.95 10.31 -3.75
C GLN A 229 -12.03 10.44 -2.65
N GLU A 230 -11.92 11.44 -1.79
CA GLU A 230 -12.93 11.70 -0.76
C GLU A 230 -14.30 12.04 -1.38
N GLN A 231 -14.33 12.87 -2.41
CA GLN A 231 -15.56 13.20 -3.14
C GLN A 231 -16.19 11.98 -3.81
N LEU A 232 -15.37 11.10 -4.41
CA LEU A 232 -15.83 9.84 -5.00
C LEU A 232 -16.45 8.92 -3.95
N LEU A 233 -15.82 8.79 -2.78
CA LEU A 233 -16.33 8.00 -1.67
C LEU A 233 -17.70 8.55 -1.18
N LEU A 234 -17.76 9.87 -0.92
CA LEU A 234 -19.02 10.53 -0.50
C LEU A 234 -20.12 10.39 -1.55
N GLY A 235 -19.78 10.47 -2.83
CA GLY A 235 -20.70 10.26 -3.93
C GLY A 235 -21.27 8.82 -3.97
N ALA A 236 -20.37 7.82 -3.81
CA ALA A 236 -20.76 6.42 -3.77
C ALA A 236 -21.64 6.10 -2.54
N GLN A 237 -21.32 6.65 -1.37
CA GLN A 237 -22.12 6.49 -0.15
C GLN A 237 -23.53 7.07 -0.34
N ARG A 238 -23.64 8.29 -0.87
CA ARG A 238 -24.94 8.92 -1.16
C ARG A 238 -25.77 8.10 -2.14
N SER A 239 -25.13 7.58 -3.20
CA SER A 239 -25.80 6.71 -4.18
C SER A 239 -26.32 5.42 -3.56
N ALA A 240 -25.52 4.77 -2.71
CA ALA A 240 -25.91 3.55 -2.01
C ALA A 240 -27.06 3.80 -1.03
N ASP A 241 -27.02 4.89 -0.25
CA ASP A 241 -28.09 5.28 0.66
C ASP A 241 -29.38 5.62 -0.06
N GLN A 242 -29.28 6.33 -1.18
CA GLN A 242 -30.43 6.66 -2.02
C GLN A 242 -31.09 5.39 -2.58
N ALA A 243 -30.32 4.51 -3.19
CA ALA A 243 -30.81 3.24 -3.74
C ALA A 243 -31.44 2.34 -2.66
N LYS A 244 -30.86 2.33 -1.44
CA LYS A 244 -31.42 1.62 -0.29
C LYS A 244 -32.77 2.19 0.14
N LYS A 245 -32.91 3.52 0.19
CA LYS A 245 -34.19 4.20 0.51
C LYS A 245 -35.25 3.88 -0.54
N GLU A 246 -34.89 3.93 -1.82
CA GLU A 246 -35.82 3.61 -2.92
C GLU A 246 -36.34 2.16 -2.87
N LEU A 247 -35.42 1.20 -2.56
CA LEU A 247 -35.80 -0.19 -2.35
C LEU A 247 -36.75 -0.36 -1.15
N GLN A 248 -36.48 0.31 -0.04
CA GLN A 248 -37.36 0.28 1.15
C GLN A 248 -38.73 0.89 0.84
N GLN A 249 -38.76 2.00 0.10
CA GLN A 249 -40.01 2.63 -0.31
C GLN A 249 -40.81 1.73 -1.24
N ALA A 250 -40.17 1.12 -2.25
CA ALA A 250 -40.86 0.18 -3.16
C ALA A 250 -41.45 -1.01 -2.40
N LYS A 251 -40.75 -1.59 -1.43
CA LYS A 251 -41.27 -2.66 -0.57
C LYS A 251 -42.45 -2.20 0.28
N ARG A 252 -42.41 -1.00 0.88
CA ARG A 252 -43.52 -0.44 1.67
C ARG A 252 -44.76 -0.20 0.80
N GLU A 253 -44.57 0.35 -0.41
CA GLU A 253 -45.67 0.59 -1.35
C GLU A 253 -46.35 -0.72 -1.77
N GLN A 254 -45.57 -1.80 -2.02
CA GLN A 254 -46.08 -3.13 -2.29
C GLN A 254 -46.91 -3.66 -1.12
N GLN A 255 -46.39 -3.59 0.10
CA GLN A 255 -47.08 -4.05 1.30
C GLN A 255 -48.43 -3.31 1.50
N VAL A 256 -48.42 -1.99 1.38
CA VAL A 256 -49.66 -1.18 1.48
C VAL A 256 -50.65 -1.53 0.36
N ALA A 257 -50.16 -1.80 -0.85
CA ALA A 257 -51.02 -2.23 -1.96
C ALA A 257 -51.62 -3.61 -1.72
N GLN A 258 -50.85 -4.56 -1.15
CA GLN A 258 -51.36 -5.88 -0.76
C GLN A 258 -52.43 -5.78 0.33
N GLU A 259 -52.17 -5.05 1.41
CA GLU A 259 -53.14 -4.85 2.50
C GLU A 259 -54.47 -4.23 2.00
N LYS A 260 -54.37 -3.20 1.13
CA LYS A 260 -55.57 -2.60 0.50
C LYS A 260 -56.32 -3.60 -0.40
N THR A 261 -55.62 -4.49 -1.07
CA THR A 261 -56.22 -5.51 -1.93
C THR A 261 -56.93 -6.55 -1.08
N GLU A 262 -56.33 -7.03 0.01
CA GLU A 262 -56.96 -7.97 0.95
C GLU A 262 -58.20 -7.38 1.61
N GLN A 263 -58.14 -6.12 2.06
CA GLN A 263 -59.30 -5.41 2.61
C GLN A 263 -60.45 -5.28 1.59
N ARG A 264 -60.13 -4.97 0.31
CA ARG A 264 -61.13 -4.91 -0.76
C ARG A 264 -61.75 -6.27 -1.05
N GLN A 265 -60.94 -7.35 -1.08
CA GLN A 265 -61.41 -8.71 -1.28
C GLN A 265 -62.31 -9.17 -0.13
N SER A 266 -61.95 -8.88 1.12
CA SER A 266 -62.74 -9.18 2.30
C SER A 266 -64.11 -8.45 2.26
N ARG A 267 -64.10 -7.14 1.96
CA ARG A 267 -65.35 -6.36 1.78
C ARG A 267 -66.17 -6.84 0.60
N GLY A 268 -65.55 -7.25 -0.50
CA GLY A 268 -66.24 -7.81 -1.69
C GLY A 268 -66.88 -9.16 -1.40
N LYS A 269 -66.27 -10.04 -0.62
CA LYS A 269 -66.82 -11.32 -0.17
C LYS A 269 -68.05 -11.12 0.73
N ASN A 270 -68.06 -10.12 1.59
CA ASN A 270 -69.22 -9.81 2.47
C ASN A 270 -70.40 -9.20 1.68
N LYS A 271 -70.16 -8.30 0.70
CA LYS A 271 -71.20 -7.76 -0.18
C LYS A 271 -71.81 -8.81 -1.07
N ARG A 272 -71.07 -9.86 -1.49
CA ARG A 272 -71.64 -10.98 -2.29
C ARG A 272 -72.68 -11.81 -1.54
N LYS A 273 -72.53 -11.95 -0.23
CA LYS A 273 -73.52 -12.67 0.59
C LYS A 273 -74.91 -11.97 0.65
N ASP A 274 -74.96 -10.65 0.37
CA ASP A 274 -76.11 -9.84 0.52
C ASP A 274 -76.76 -9.36 -0.82
N SER A 275 -76.18 -9.72 -1.99
CA SER A 275 -76.65 -9.18 -3.27
C SER A 275 -77.47 -10.17 -4.10
N ASN A 276 -78.64 -9.68 -4.64
CA ASN A 276 -79.58 -10.41 -5.50
C ASN A 276 -79.25 -10.27 -7.02
N GLN A 277 -77.97 -10.04 -7.38
CA GLN A 277 -77.54 -9.83 -8.77
C GLN A 277 -77.18 -11.15 -9.48
N SER A 278 -77.33 -11.17 -10.82
CA SER A 278 -77.07 -12.33 -11.68
C SER A 278 -75.58 -12.74 -11.57
N LYS A 279 -75.33 -14.05 -11.32
CA LYS A 279 -73.99 -14.66 -11.10
C LYS A 279 -73.01 -14.38 -12.24
N ILE A 280 -73.50 -14.27 -13.48
CA ILE A 280 -72.71 -14.03 -14.70
C ILE A 280 -72.04 -12.62 -14.71
N ILE A 281 -72.80 -11.60 -14.25
CA ILE A 281 -72.28 -10.21 -14.20
C ILE A 281 -71.20 -10.09 -13.12
N LEU A 282 -71.41 -10.69 -11.97
CA LEU A 282 -70.47 -10.75 -10.86
C LEU A 282 -69.15 -11.48 -11.21
N ASP A 283 -69.23 -12.57 -11.99
CA ASP A 283 -68.02 -13.33 -12.41
C ASP A 283 -67.25 -12.56 -13.48
N ARG A 284 -67.91 -11.76 -14.34
CA ARG A 284 -67.21 -10.91 -15.33
C ARG A 284 -66.53 -9.69 -14.71
N GLU A 285 -67.08 -9.11 -13.66
CA GLU A 285 -66.45 -8.04 -12.87
C GLU A 285 -65.26 -8.57 -12.06
N LEU A 286 -65.38 -9.79 -11.53
CA LEU A 286 -64.24 -10.46 -10.84
C LEU A 286 -63.07 -10.67 -11.77
N GLY A 287 -63.26 -11.26 -12.94
CA GLY A 287 -62.20 -11.51 -13.90
C GLY A 287 -61.47 -10.22 -14.33
N ARG A 288 -62.21 -9.10 -14.51
CA ARG A 288 -61.63 -7.78 -14.79
C ARG A 288 -60.84 -7.24 -13.60
N SER A 289 -61.35 -7.42 -12.38
CA SER A 289 -60.67 -6.99 -11.14
C SER A 289 -59.38 -7.80 -10.92
N GLU A 290 -59.41 -9.12 -11.09
CA GLU A 290 -58.25 -10.01 -10.96
C GLU A 290 -57.17 -9.71 -12.00
N ALA A 291 -57.55 -9.48 -13.28
CA ALA A 291 -56.60 -9.09 -14.32
C ALA A 291 -55.93 -7.74 -14.02
N THR A 292 -56.71 -6.78 -13.47
CA THR A 292 -56.14 -5.46 -13.07
C THR A 292 -55.22 -5.57 -11.85
N GLN A 293 -55.60 -6.43 -10.89
CA GLN A 293 -54.75 -6.70 -9.71
C GLN A 293 -53.46 -7.41 -10.09
N SER A 294 -53.52 -8.42 -10.97
CA SER A 294 -52.34 -9.12 -11.47
C SER A 294 -51.37 -8.17 -12.19
N ARG A 295 -51.87 -7.26 -13.02
CA ARG A 295 -51.04 -6.23 -13.67
C ARG A 295 -50.37 -5.30 -12.66
N LYS A 296 -51.08 -4.84 -11.63
CA LYS A 296 -50.53 -3.97 -10.58
C LYS A 296 -49.51 -4.70 -9.73
N ALA A 297 -49.76 -5.96 -9.36
CA ALA A 297 -48.82 -6.78 -8.62
C ALA A 297 -47.52 -6.96 -9.40
N LYS A 298 -47.61 -7.30 -10.70
CA LYS A 298 -46.45 -7.42 -11.58
C LYS A 298 -45.64 -6.11 -11.68
N LEU A 299 -46.34 -4.97 -11.75
CA LEU A 299 -45.70 -3.65 -11.82
C LEU A 299 -44.94 -3.29 -10.53
N HIS A 300 -45.47 -3.69 -9.35
CA HIS A 300 -44.76 -3.55 -8.08
C HIS A 300 -43.59 -4.50 -7.96
N ASP A 301 -43.73 -5.74 -8.43
CA ASP A 301 -42.64 -6.74 -8.43
C ASP A 301 -41.49 -6.28 -9.35
N ASP A 302 -41.80 -5.82 -10.57
CA ASP A 302 -40.80 -5.27 -11.51
C ASP A 302 -40.06 -4.06 -10.90
N ARG A 303 -40.80 -3.19 -10.19
CA ARG A 303 -40.23 -2.02 -9.52
C ARG A 303 -39.27 -2.41 -8.38
N ILE A 304 -39.65 -3.42 -7.58
CA ILE A 304 -38.79 -3.93 -6.51
C ILE A 304 -37.56 -4.61 -7.10
N GLN A 305 -37.71 -5.38 -8.15
CA GLN A 305 -36.59 -6.05 -8.82
C GLN A 305 -35.59 -5.03 -9.37
N ASN A 306 -36.05 -3.98 -10.03
CA ASN A 306 -35.22 -2.89 -10.52
C ASN A 306 -34.52 -2.13 -9.38
N ALA A 307 -35.26 -1.75 -8.33
CA ALA A 307 -34.69 -1.08 -7.18
C ALA A 307 -33.69 -1.97 -6.41
N SER A 308 -33.92 -3.28 -6.35
CA SER A 308 -33.00 -4.25 -5.77
C SER A 308 -31.72 -4.37 -6.59
N GLY A 309 -31.83 -4.39 -7.93
CA GLY A 309 -30.68 -4.39 -8.83
C GLY A 309 -29.84 -3.12 -8.68
N GLN A 310 -30.47 -1.95 -8.62
CA GLN A 310 -29.79 -0.67 -8.40
C GLN A 310 -29.12 -0.61 -7.02
N ALA A 311 -29.79 -1.07 -5.97
CA ALA A 311 -29.22 -1.12 -4.62
C ALA A 311 -28.03 -2.08 -4.54
N ALA A 312 -28.10 -3.23 -5.21
CA ALA A 312 -26.99 -4.18 -5.28
C ALA A 312 -25.78 -3.60 -6.05
N SER A 313 -26.03 -2.94 -7.18
CA SER A 313 -24.99 -2.28 -7.98
C SER A 313 -24.32 -1.13 -7.24
N ALA A 314 -25.10 -0.23 -6.64
CA ALA A 314 -24.57 0.89 -5.86
C ALA A 314 -23.80 0.41 -4.63
N LYS A 315 -24.27 -0.66 -3.96
CA LYS A 315 -23.54 -1.28 -2.85
C LYS A 315 -22.21 -1.90 -3.31
N ALA A 316 -22.20 -2.59 -4.45
CA ALA A 316 -20.98 -3.17 -5.01
C ALA A 316 -19.94 -2.09 -5.37
N GLN A 317 -20.38 -0.97 -5.94
CA GLN A 317 -19.50 0.18 -6.20
C GLN A 317 -18.95 0.78 -4.90
N LEU A 318 -19.78 0.95 -3.88
CA LEU A 318 -19.34 1.44 -2.57
C LEU A 318 -18.33 0.48 -1.95
N GLU A 319 -18.57 -0.84 -1.97
CA GLU A 319 -17.63 -1.85 -1.44
C GLU A 319 -16.25 -1.82 -2.12
N ILE A 320 -16.15 -1.33 -3.37
CA ILE A 320 -14.87 -1.18 -4.07
C ILE A 320 -14.11 0.06 -3.57
N ILE A 321 -14.82 1.16 -3.29
CA ILE A 321 -14.25 2.47 -2.98
C ILE A 321 -14.06 2.64 -1.47
N GLU A 322 -14.98 2.09 -0.65
CA GLU A 322 -14.96 2.26 0.80
C GLU A 322 -13.68 1.67 1.41
N PRO A 323 -13.00 2.41 2.30
CA PRO A 323 -11.86 1.87 3.03
C PRO A 323 -12.23 0.59 3.80
N LEU A 324 -11.31 -0.35 3.84
CA LEU A 324 -11.48 -1.55 4.67
C LEU A 324 -11.46 -1.16 6.15
N ALA A 325 -12.34 -1.76 6.93
CA ALA A 325 -12.36 -1.60 8.37
C ALA A 325 -12.13 -2.96 9.06
N ILE A 326 -11.31 -2.95 10.11
CA ILE A 326 -11.03 -4.12 10.94
C ILE A 326 -11.77 -3.99 12.26
N VAL A 327 -12.47 -5.05 12.64
CA VAL A 327 -13.02 -5.16 13.98
C VAL A 327 -11.96 -5.80 14.86
N THR A 328 -11.33 -5.02 15.71
CA THR A 328 -10.27 -5.47 16.60
C THR A 328 -10.83 -6.20 17.83
N ALA A 329 -10.26 -7.37 18.14
CA ALA A 329 -10.55 -8.06 19.39
C ALA A 329 -9.88 -7.32 20.58
N THR A 330 -10.47 -7.42 21.75
CA THR A 330 -9.90 -6.85 22.96
C THR A 330 -8.87 -7.81 23.56
N PRO A 331 -7.65 -7.34 23.92
CA PRO A 331 -6.67 -8.17 24.59
C PRO A 331 -7.09 -8.49 26.04
N GLU A 332 -6.92 -9.72 26.44
CA GLU A 332 -7.07 -10.13 27.84
C GLU A 332 -5.75 -9.87 28.58
N VAL A 333 -5.72 -8.86 29.44
CA VAL A 333 -4.55 -8.49 30.21
C VAL A 333 -4.79 -8.80 31.68
N THR A 334 -4.04 -9.76 32.23
CA THR A 334 -4.16 -10.24 33.59
C THR A 334 -3.04 -9.75 34.50
N SER A 335 -1.93 -9.25 33.98
CA SER A 335 -0.79 -8.71 34.75
C SER A 335 -0.27 -7.39 34.15
N ASN A 336 0.41 -6.61 34.99
CA ASN A 336 1.08 -5.36 34.64
C ASN A 336 2.35 -5.24 35.52
N PRO A 337 3.53 -4.87 34.97
CA PRO A 337 3.79 -4.48 33.58
C PRO A 337 3.78 -5.66 32.59
N LEU A 338 3.61 -5.33 31.29
CA LEU A 338 3.65 -6.32 30.20
C LEU A 338 5.09 -6.66 29.78
N LEU A 339 5.95 -5.66 29.83
CA LEU A 339 7.38 -5.78 29.52
C LEU A 339 8.19 -5.02 30.57
N HIS A 340 9.28 -5.63 31.02
CA HIS A 340 10.29 -5.01 31.86
C HIS A 340 11.68 -5.32 31.32
N LEU A 341 12.40 -4.30 30.92
CA LEU A 341 13.82 -4.35 30.54
C LEU A 341 14.64 -3.67 31.64
N SER A 342 15.66 -4.34 32.16
CA SER A 342 16.57 -3.80 33.16
C SER A 342 18.01 -3.92 32.67
N ASP A 343 18.65 -2.77 32.46
CA ASP A 343 20.06 -2.62 32.05
C ASP A 343 20.46 -3.49 30.85
N VAL A 344 19.57 -3.59 29.88
CA VAL A 344 19.76 -4.42 28.67
C VAL A 344 20.78 -3.78 27.74
N VAL A 345 21.77 -4.57 27.30
CA VAL A 345 22.75 -4.21 26.27
C VAL A 345 22.51 -5.06 25.03
N LEU A 346 22.29 -4.40 23.90
CA LEU A 346 22.01 -5.05 22.64
C LEU A 346 23.28 -5.67 22.02
N PRO A 347 23.17 -6.82 21.31
CA PRO A 347 24.30 -7.44 20.63
C PRO A 347 24.78 -6.63 19.41
N PHE A 348 23.90 -5.83 18.82
CA PHE A 348 24.18 -4.98 17.67
C PHE A 348 23.50 -3.63 17.82
N GLY A 349 24.14 -2.56 17.32
CA GLY A 349 23.60 -1.20 17.34
C GLY A 349 24.13 -0.37 18.50
N MET A 350 23.27 0.10 19.36
CA MET A 350 23.59 0.95 20.50
C MET A 350 24.41 0.18 21.57
N ALA A 351 25.50 0.79 22.02
CA ALA A 351 26.36 0.21 23.07
C ALA A 351 25.94 0.58 24.51
N THR A 352 24.93 1.45 24.67
CA THR A 352 24.44 1.91 25.98
C THR A 352 23.39 0.99 26.55
N THR A 353 23.30 0.95 27.88
CA THR A 353 22.26 0.18 28.59
C THR A 353 20.87 0.80 28.38
N LEU A 354 19.87 -0.06 28.21
CA LEU A 354 18.48 0.31 28.06
C LEU A 354 17.63 -0.28 29.20
N SER A 355 16.87 0.56 29.87
CA SER A 355 15.84 0.14 30.82
C SER A 355 14.49 0.72 30.38
N LEU A 356 13.46 -0.12 30.32
CA LEU A 356 12.15 0.24 29.81
C LEU A 356 11.08 -0.60 30.51
N ILE A 357 10.00 0.05 30.91
CA ILE A 357 8.81 -0.62 31.43
C ILE A 357 7.65 -0.27 30.50
N VAL A 358 6.87 -1.28 30.13
CA VAL A 358 5.69 -1.08 29.27
C VAL A 358 4.47 -1.64 29.97
N ASN A 359 3.49 -0.79 30.20
CA ASN A 359 2.23 -1.11 30.83
C ASN A 359 1.11 -1.33 29.79
N LYS A 360 -0.02 -1.84 30.28
CA LYS A 360 -1.22 -2.02 29.45
C LYS A 360 -1.63 -0.71 28.79
N GLY A 361 -1.85 -0.76 27.46
CA GLY A 361 -2.32 0.37 26.66
C GLY A 361 -1.25 1.43 26.36
N GLU A 362 -0.02 1.27 26.86
CA GLU A 362 1.09 2.16 26.49
C GLU A 362 1.51 1.96 25.05
N ARG A 363 1.84 3.06 24.39
CA ARG A 363 2.25 3.10 22.99
C ARG A 363 3.61 3.76 22.90
N ILE A 364 4.60 3.05 22.38
CA ILE A 364 5.99 3.53 22.29
C ILE A 364 6.46 3.46 20.85
N ALA A 365 6.89 4.60 20.31
CA ALA A 365 7.56 4.69 19.03
C ALA A 365 9.08 4.66 19.24
N ILE A 366 9.76 3.71 18.60
CA ILE A 366 11.22 3.62 18.60
C ILE A 366 11.76 4.30 17.36
N THR A 367 12.51 5.38 17.55
CA THR A 367 13.12 6.16 16.47
C THR A 367 14.65 6.11 16.55
N GLY A 368 15.34 6.47 15.48
CA GLY A 368 16.79 6.50 15.41
C GLY A 368 17.33 6.18 14.03
N LYS A 369 18.60 6.51 13.78
CA LYS A 369 19.28 6.27 12.50
C LYS A 369 19.33 4.80 12.14
N ASN A 370 19.50 4.51 10.85
CA ASN A 370 19.71 3.13 10.40
C ASN A 370 20.94 2.52 11.08
N GLY A 371 20.81 1.27 11.54
CA GLY A 371 21.86 0.58 12.29
C GLY A 371 21.99 0.97 13.77
N SER A 372 21.05 1.77 14.34
CA SER A 372 21.04 2.08 15.79
C SER A 372 20.58 0.93 16.68
N GLY A 373 20.07 -0.18 16.10
CA GLY A 373 19.65 -1.36 16.87
C GLY A 373 18.14 -1.48 17.11
N LYS A 374 17.28 -0.74 16.38
CA LYS A 374 15.81 -0.78 16.53
C LYS A 374 15.26 -2.20 16.37
N SER A 375 15.49 -2.82 15.22
CA SER A 375 15.05 -4.21 14.96
C SER A 375 15.74 -5.23 15.89
N THR A 376 17.00 -4.96 16.30
CA THR A 376 17.72 -5.77 17.27
C THR A 376 16.98 -5.77 18.62
N LEU A 377 16.52 -4.62 19.07
CA LEU A 377 15.76 -4.50 20.32
C LEU A 377 14.47 -5.32 20.26
N LEU A 378 13.70 -5.23 19.18
CA LEU A 378 12.47 -6.02 19.04
C LEU A 378 12.74 -7.54 19.02
N LYS A 379 13.82 -7.98 18.34
CA LYS A 379 14.25 -9.38 18.33
C LYS A 379 14.74 -9.86 19.68
N VAL A 380 15.36 -8.98 20.47
CA VAL A 380 15.79 -9.29 21.84
C VAL A 380 14.56 -9.40 22.76
N ILE A 381 13.60 -8.49 22.66
CA ILE A 381 12.31 -8.57 23.43
C ILE A 381 11.55 -9.84 23.08
N SER A 382 11.51 -10.21 21.80
CA SER A 382 10.82 -11.42 21.32
C SER A 382 11.60 -12.73 21.57
N GLY A 383 12.77 -12.68 22.22
CA GLY A 383 13.59 -13.85 22.48
C GLY A 383 14.24 -14.50 21.25
N GLN A 384 14.18 -13.85 20.08
CA GLN A 384 14.86 -14.33 18.85
C GLN A 384 16.37 -14.07 18.88
N LEU A 385 16.83 -13.11 19.71
CA LEU A 385 18.22 -12.80 19.95
C LEU A 385 18.47 -12.69 21.47
N GLU A 386 19.63 -13.11 21.92
CA GLU A 386 20.06 -12.93 23.29
C GLU A 386 20.67 -11.52 23.50
N ALA A 387 20.33 -10.88 24.61
CA ALA A 387 21.00 -9.66 25.03
C ALA A 387 22.41 -9.96 25.50
N LEU A 388 23.36 -9.04 25.29
CA LEU A 388 24.71 -9.17 25.85
C LEU A 388 24.72 -9.06 27.38
N ARG A 389 23.79 -8.27 27.95
CA ARG A 389 23.61 -8.04 29.38
C ARG A 389 22.19 -7.61 29.67
N GLY A 390 21.81 -7.69 30.96
CA GLY A 390 20.54 -7.22 31.48
C GLY A 390 19.49 -8.32 31.57
N GLU A 391 18.33 -7.96 32.10
CA GLU A 391 17.21 -8.86 32.29
C GLU A 391 16.01 -8.40 31.48
N ILE A 392 15.30 -9.37 30.91
CA ILE A 392 14.10 -9.14 30.08
C ILE A 392 12.99 -10.01 30.63
N ALA A 393 11.91 -9.40 31.05
CA ALA A 393 10.70 -10.09 31.47
C ALA A 393 9.50 -9.65 30.62
N VAL A 394 8.94 -10.59 29.85
CA VAL A 394 7.68 -10.42 29.13
C VAL A 394 6.63 -11.26 29.85
N THR A 395 5.62 -10.62 30.41
CA THR A 395 4.68 -11.26 31.36
C THR A 395 3.40 -11.75 30.71
N GLN A 396 3.15 -11.38 29.45
CA GLN A 396 1.89 -11.67 28.75
C GLN A 396 2.14 -12.11 27.31
N SER A 397 1.07 -12.50 26.62
CA SER A 397 1.11 -12.83 25.20
C SER A 397 1.53 -11.61 24.37
N TYR A 398 2.54 -11.79 23.54
CA TYR A 398 2.98 -10.80 22.57
C TYR A 398 2.98 -11.38 21.16
N ARG A 399 3.02 -10.50 20.15
CA ARG A 399 3.26 -10.85 18.76
C ARG A 399 4.26 -9.87 18.14
N LEU A 400 5.23 -10.44 17.41
CA LEU A 400 6.13 -9.66 16.58
C LEU A 400 5.62 -9.70 15.14
N MET A 401 5.39 -8.55 14.56
CA MET A 401 5.11 -8.36 13.13
C MET A 401 6.28 -7.60 12.51
N ASP A 402 7.01 -8.28 11.67
CA ASP A 402 8.10 -7.71 10.88
C ASP A 402 7.62 -7.33 9.47
N GLN A 403 8.48 -6.67 8.73
CA GLN A 403 8.26 -6.23 7.35
C GLN A 403 7.83 -7.36 6.38
N HIS A 404 8.19 -8.62 6.68
CA HIS A 404 7.92 -9.79 5.83
C HIS A 404 6.79 -10.66 6.34
N PHE A 405 6.11 -10.26 7.43
CA PHE A 405 5.06 -11.04 8.09
C PHE A 405 5.53 -12.47 8.42
N SER A 406 6.76 -12.62 8.93
CA SER A 406 7.41 -13.92 9.13
C SER A 406 6.70 -14.82 10.15
N PHE A 407 5.75 -14.30 10.93
CA PHE A 407 4.88 -15.10 11.79
C PHE A 407 3.80 -15.87 11.01
N LEU A 408 3.55 -15.53 9.72
CA LEU A 408 2.68 -16.31 8.84
C LEU A 408 3.47 -17.46 8.23
N ASP A 409 2.88 -18.64 8.23
CA ASP A 409 3.40 -19.76 7.47
C ASP A 409 3.05 -19.55 5.98
N LYS A 410 4.09 -19.33 5.17
CA LYS A 410 3.94 -18.99 3.76
C LYS A 410 3.41 -20.15 2.89
N ASP A 411 3.54 -21.38 3.36
CA ASP A 411 3.07 -22.57 2.65
C ASP A 411 1.61 -22.91 3.00
N LEU A 412 1.10 -22.39 4.10
CA LEU A 412 -0.30 -22.52 4.49
C LEU A 412 -1.18 -21.48 3.78
N SER A 413 -2.46 -21.82 3.64
CA SER A 413 -3.46 -20.89 3.11
C SER A 413 -3.75 -19.73 4.08
N ALA A 414 -4.36 -18.65 3.58
CA ALA A 414 -4.84 -17.57 4.44
C ALA A 414 -5.78 -18.08 5.54
N LEU A 415 -6.68 -19.01 5.19
CA LEU A 415 -7.62 -19.62 6.11
C LEU A 415 -6.92 -20.46 7.18
N ASP A 416 -5.93 -21.27 6.80
CA ASP A 416 -5.21 -22.15 7.74
C ASP A 416 -4.29 -21.35 8.66
N ASN A 417 -3.61 -20.31 8.15
CA ASN A 417 -2.88 -19.37 8.98
C ASN A 417 -3.79 -18.73 10.04
N PHE A 418 -4.98 -18.28 9.64
CA PHE A 418 -5.91 -17.67 10.57
C PHE A 418 -6.40 -18.67 11.62
N ARG A 419 -6.72 -19.90 11.24
CA ARG A 419 -7.09 -20.98 12.18
C ARG A 419 -5.99 -21.30 13.19
N GLN A 420 -4.75 -21.36 12.73
CA GLN A 420 -3.60 -21.67 13.56
C GLN A 420 -3.34 -20.58 14.61
N GLN A 421 -3.46 -19.31 14.20
CA GLN A 421 -3.14 -18.16 15.04
C GLN A 421 -4.31 -17.76 15.98
N ALA A 422 -5.55 -18.04 15.61
CA ALA A 422 -6.75 -17.61 16.32
C ALA A 422 -7.73 -18.79 16.42
N SER A 423 -7.40 -19.82 17.19
CA SER A 423 -8.21 -21.05 17.33
C SER A 423 -9.53 -20.80 18.08
N GLY A 424 -10.52 -21.66 17.84
CA GLY A 424 -11.78 -21.70 18.62
C GLY A 424 -13.03 -21.23 17.88
N TRP A 425 -12.95 -20.89 16.60
CA TRP A 425 -14.10 -20.49 15.77
C TRP A 425 -14.53 -21.57 14.79
N THR A 426 -15.72 -21.43 14.21
CA THR A 426 -16.19 -22.24 13.10
C THR A 426 -15.57 -21.76 11.79
N GLU A 427 -15.48 -22.64 10.78
CA GLU A 427 -14.93 -22.29 9.47
C GLU A 427 -15.66 -21.12 8.81
N ASP A 428 -16.97 -21.08 8.93
CA ASP A 428 -17.79 -20.00 8.37
C ASP A 428 -17.43 -18.64 8.95
N LEU A 429 -17.05 -18.58 10.24
CA LEU A 429 -16.67 -17.34 10.90
C LEU A 429 -15.30 -16.85 10.40
N TYR A 430 -14.32 -17.75 10.26
CA TYR A 430 -13.02 -17.42 9.67
C TYR A 430 -13.18 -16.89 8.25
N ARG A 431 -13.96 -17.59 7.41
CA ARG A 431 -14.25 -17.17 6.03
C ARG A 431 -14.96 -15.82 5.99
N THR A 432 -15.90 -15.58 6.89
CA THR A 432 -16.61 -14.30 7.00
C THR A 432 -15.64 -13.16 7.33
N ARG A 433 -14.73 -13.35 8.28
CA ARG A 433 -13.75 -12.34 8.65
C ARG A 433 -12.75 -12.05 7.53
N LEU A 434 -12.24 -13.09 6.86
CA LEU A 434 -11.38 -12.91 5.68
C LEU A 434 -12.12 -12.20 4.55
N ALA A 435 -13.40 -12.53 4.33
CA ALA A 435 -14.23 -11.88 3.31
C ALA A 435 -14.46 -10.39 3.61
N GLN A 436 -14.55 -9.97 4.88
CA GLN A 436 -14.60 -8.56 5.29
C GLN A 436 -13.33 -7.81 4.88
N LEU A 437 -12.18 -8.48 4.88
CA LEU A 437 -10.90 -7.96 4.39
C LEU A 437 -10.69 -8.15 2.88
N ARG A 438 -11.76 -8.50 2.15
CA ARG A 438 -11.76 -8.77 0.70
C ARG A 438 -10.91 -9.97 0.28
N ILE A 439 -10.54 -10.85 1.21
CA ILE A 439 -9.91 -12.14 0.90
C ILE A 439 -11.02 -13.18 0.73
N LYS A 440 -11.44 -13.41 -0.52
CA LYS A 440 -12.59 -14.24 -0.88
C LYS A 440 -12.19 -15.35 -1.86
N GLY A 441 -12.98 -16.42 -1.89
CA GLY A 441 -12.81 -17.50 -2.88
C GLY A 441 -11.42 -18.13 -2.84
N ASP A 442 -10.78 -18.18 -4.00
CA ASP A 442 -9.46 -18.81 -4.17
C ASP A 442 -8.36 -18.14 -3.34
N ALA A 443 -8.41 -16.84 -3.12
CA ALA A 443 -7.42 -16.13 -2.31
C ALA A 443 -7.40 -16.59 -0.84
N ALA A 444 -8.52 -17.10 -0.32
CA ALA A 444 -8.59 -17.61 1.04
C ALA A 444 -7.95 -19.01 1.20
N ILE A 445 -7.87 -19.78 0.11
CA ILE A 445 -7.39 -21.17 0.12
C ILE A 445 -6.02 -21.37 -0.55
N LYS A 446 -5.51 -20.37 -1.26
CA LYS A 446 -4.16 -20.39 -1.83
C LYS A 446 -3.09 -20.19 -0.76
N PRO A 447 -1.87 -20.77 -0.93
CA PRO A 447 -0.75 -20.51 -0.04
C PRO A 447 -0.43 -19.01 0.08
N ALA A 448 -0.07 -18.58 1.29
CA ALA A 448 0.18 -17.16 1.57
C ALA A 448 1.34 -16.56 0.75
N ASN A 449 2.31 -17.38 0.31
CA ASN A 449 3.40 -16.95 -0.57
C ASN A 449 2.93 -16.54 -1.98
N THR A 450 1.73 -16.95 -2.40
CA THR A 450 1.15 -16.59 -3.71
C THR A 450 0.31 -15.31 -3.66
N LEU A 451 0.06 -14.80 -2.46
CA LEU A 451 -0.70 -13.58 -2.23
C LEU A 451 0.19 -12.35 -2.44
N SER A 452 -0.40 -11.26 -2.92
CA SER A 452 0.26 -9.95 -2.96
C SER A 452 0.61 -9.47 -1.55
N GLY A 453 1.61 -8.57 -1.42
CA GLY A 453 2.00 -8.01 -0.11
C GLY A 453 0.83 -7.39 0.66
N GLY A 454 -0.07 -6.68 -0.04
CA GLY A 454 -1.29 -6.14 0.57
C GLY A 454 -2.28 -7.21 1.03
N GLU A 455 -2.41 -8.34 0.31
CA GLU A 455 -3.23 -9.47 0.76
C GLU A 455 -2.57 -10.19 1.94
N GLN A 456 -1.24 -10.36 1.93
CA GLN A 456 -0.50 -10.92 3.07
C GLN A 456 -0.69 -10.06 4.33
N LEU A 457 -0.64 -8.73 4.20
CA LEU A 457 -0.97 -7.83 5.31
C LEU A 457 -2.38 -8.08 5.84
N LYS A 458 -3.39 -8.17 4.97
CA LYS A 458 -4.78 -8.43 5.38
C LYS A 458 -4.91 -9.75 6.14
N VAL A 459 -4.20 -10.79 5.72
CA VAL A 459 -4.13 -12.06 6.45
C VAL A 459 -3.45 -11.87 7.81
N ALA A 460 -2.32 -11.15 7.85
CA ALA A 460 -1.62 -10.82 9.08
C ALA A 460 -2.51 -10.07 10.07
N LEU A 461 -3.23 -9.05 9.60
CA LEU A 461 -4.18 -8.29 10.41
C LEU A 461 -5.36 -9.14 10.90
N ALA A 462 -5.88 -10.05 10.06
CA ALA A 462 -6.89 -11.01 10.48
C ALA A 462 -6.38 -11.87 11.66
N CYS A 463 -5.17 -12.41 11.52
CA CYS A 463 -4.55 -13.25 12.54
C CYS A 463 -4.28 -12.49 13.86
N LEU A 464 -3.92 -11.22 13.78
CA LEU A 464 -3.59 -10.39 14.94
C LEU A 464 -4.82 -9.84 15.65
N PHE A 465 -5.82 -9.38 14.91
CA PHE A 465 -6.89 -8.55 15.46
C PHE A 465 -8.27 -9.18 15.39
N CYS A 466 -8.55 -10.05 14.40
CA CYS A 466 -9.90 -10.56 14.19
C CYS A 466 -10.16 -11.90 14.91
N GLY A 467 -9.26 -12.37 15.77
CA GLY A 467 -9.43 -13.58 16.57
C GLY A 467 -10.38 -13.39 17.77
N PRO A 468 -10.58 -14.44 18.59
CA PRO A 468 -11.36 -14.35 19.83
C PRO A 468 -10.72 -13.39 20.85
N THR A 469 -9.39 -13.37 20.90
CA THR A 469 -8.58 -12.49 21.75
C THR A 469 -7.42 -11.93 20.93
N ALA A 470 -7.06 -10.67 21.18
CA ALA A 470 -5.85 -10.07 20.61
C ALA A 470 -4.66 -10.27 21.58
N PRO A 471 -3.40 -10.25 21.09
CA PRO A 471 -2.23 -10.25 21.97
C PRO A 471 -2.23 -9.02 22.90
N ALA A 472 -1.60 -9.13 24.07
CA ALA A 472 -1.53 -8.02 25.03
C ALA A 472 -0.51 -6.95 24.61
N LEU A 473 0.57 -7.36 23.92
CA LEU A 473 1.67 -6.52 23.45
C LEU A 473 1.94 -6.81 21.96
N LEU A 474 1.96 -5.76 21.14
CA LEU A 474 2.41 -5.80 19.76
C LEU A 474 3.81 -5.22 19.63
N LEU A 475 4.68 -5.97 18.96
CA LEU A 475 6.01 -5.54 18.54
C LEU A 475 5.98 -5.40 17.02
N LEU A 476 6.18 -4.19 16.52
CA LEU A 476 6.01 -3.86 15.10
C LEU A 476 7.32 -3.31 14.54
N ASP A 477 7.94 -4.03 13.60
CA ASP A 477 9.22 -3.66 12.97
C ASP A 477 8.97 -3.19 11.53
N GLU A 478 8.90 -1.88 11.33
CA GLU A 478 8.64 -1.21 10.05
C GLU A 478 7.44 -1.80 9.28
N PRO A 479 6.27 -1.95 9.93
CA PRO A 479 5.13 -2.62 9.34
C PRO A 479 4.47 -1.84 8.20
N ASP A 480 4.78 -0.56 8.07
CA ASP A 480 4.30 0.38 7.05
C ASP A 480 5.12 0.35 5.76
N ASN A 481 6.29 -0.30 5.76
CA ASN A 481 7.14 -0.39 4.57
C ASN A 481 6.51 -1.23 3.46
N HIS A 482 6.68 -0.79 2.21
CA HIS A 482 6.16 -1.45 1.00
C HIS A 482 4.64 -1.60 0.93
N LEU A 483 3.89 -0.92 1.80
CA LEU A 483 2.43 -0.92 1.75
C LEU A 483 1.93 0.13 0.76
N ASP A 484 0.89 -0.24 -0.01
CA ASP A 484 0.12 0.77 -0.74
C ASP A 484 -0.73 1.61 0.22
N ILE A 485 -1.27 2.71 -0.27
CA ILE A 485 -2.02 3.69 0.53
C ILE A 485 -3.22 3.03 1.24
N GLU A 486 -3.96 2.15 0.54
CA GLU A 486 -5.11 1.44 1.12
C GLU A 486 -4.68 0.52 2.28
N SER A 487 -3.61 -0.25 2.07
CA SER A 487 -3.05 -1.16 3.08
C SER A 487 -2.49 -0.41 4.28
N LYS A 488 -1.84 0.73 4.05
CA LYS A 488 -1.31 1.59 5.10
C LYS A 488 -2.42 2.18 5.96
N ASN A 489 -3.47 2.72 5.33
CA ASN A 489 -4.64 3.26 6.04
C ASN A 489 -5.35 2.17 6.87
N LEU A 490 -5.49 0.95 6.32
CA LEU A 490 -6.06 -0.18 7.02
C LEU A 490 -5.26 -0.55 8.28
N LEU A 491 -3.93 -0.59 8.16
CA LEU A 491 -3.03 -0.85 9.28
C LEU A 491 -3.12 0.26 10.33
N GLN A 492 -3.11 1.53 9.92
CA GLN A 492 -3.27 2.69 10.81
C GLN A 492 -4.55 2.59 11.62
N GLN A 493 -5.68 2.33 10.98
CA GLN A 493 -6.97 2.18 11.65
C GLN A 493 -6.96 1.01 12.64
N ALA A 494 -6.43 -0.16 12.24
CA ALA A 494 -6.35 -1.32 13.10
C ALA A 494 -5.51 -1.05 14.36
N LEU A 495 -4.38 -0.35 14.22
CA LEU A 495 -3.50 0.03 15.33
C LEU A 495 -4.10 1.14 16.19
N HIS A 496 -4.82 2.10 15.59
CA HIS A 496 -5.54 3.15 16.32
C HIS A 496 -6.60 2.54 17.25
N ASP A 497 -7.39 1.60 16.74
CA ASP A 497 -8.50 0.96 17.47
C ASP A 497 -8.03 -0.12 18.45
N TYR A 498 -6.77 -0.54 18.36
CA TYR A 498 -6.22 -1.55 19.26
C TYR A 498 -5.97 -0.99 20.65
N THR A 499 -6.45 -1.72 21.68
CA THR A 499 -6.43 -1.28 23.10
C THR A 499 -5.30 -1.89 23.93
N GLY A 500 -4.47 -2.76 23.34
CA GLY A 500 -3.27 -3.31 23.97
C GLY A 500 -2.07 -2.37 23.90
N ALA A 501 -0.93 -2.82 24.40
CA ALA A 501 0.31 -2.07 24.29
C ALA A 501 0.99 -2.26 22.92
N ILE A 502 1.64 -1.21 22.44
CA ILE A 502 2.33 -1.19 21.14
C ILE A 502 3.77 -0.71 21.34
N ILE A 503 4.72 -1.44 20.77
CA ILE A 503 6.07 -0.97 20.51
C ILE A 503 6.27 -0.95 19.00
N LEU A 504 6.42 0.22 18.42
CA LEU A 504 6.48 0.45 16.97
C LEU A 504 7.85 1.00 16.57
N VAL A 505 8.50 0.36 15.62
CA VAL A 505 9.60 0.94 14.84
C VAL A 505 9.02 1.39 13.51
N SER A 506 9.07 2.68 13.22
CA SER A 506 8.73 3.25 11.91
C SER A 506 9.56 4.50 11.65
N HIS A 507 9.82 4.76 10.37
CA HIS A 507 10.46 5.98 9.87
C HIS A 507 9.44 6.99 9.33
N ASP A 508 8.17 6.67 9.38
CA ASP A 508 7.10 7.51 8.87
C ASP A 508 6.39 8.23 10.02
N GLN A 509 6.72 9.52 10.18
CA GLN A 509 6.13 10.35 11.24
C GLN A 509 4.61 10.48 11.07
N SER A 510 4.11 10.60 9.83
CA SER A 510 2.68 10.69 9.56
C SER A 510 1.93 9.41 9.93
N PHE A 511 2.59 8.26 9.75
CA PHE A 511 2.07 6.97 10.17
C PHE A 511 1.97 6.87 11.70
N ILE A 512 3.01 7.29 12.42
CA ILE A 512 3.05 7.31 13.89
C ILE A 512 1.92 8.22 14.44
N GLU A 513 1.79 9.44 13.93
CA GLU A 513 0.78 10.40 14.35
C GLU A 513 -0.65 9.92 14.10
N ALA A 514 -0.89 9.21 12.99
CA ALA A 514 -2.20 8.66 12.66
C ALA A 514 -2.65 7.51 13.58
N ILE A 515 -1.72 6.81 14.23
CA ILE A 515 -2.04 5.76 15.20
C ILE A 515 -2.50 6.37 16.54
N GLY A 516 -2.07 7.59 16.87
CA GLY A 516 -2.39 8.31 18.11
C GLY A 516 -1.15 8.70 18.89
N ASP A 517 -1.35 9.23 20.10
CA ASP A 517 -0.25 9.66 20.96
C ASP A 517 0.65 8.47 21.34
N MET A 518 1.95 8.62 21.05
CA MET A 518 2.98 7.63 21.34
C MET A 518 4.17 8.28 22.04
N ASP A 519 4.67 7.62 23.09
CA ASP A 519 5.93 7.99 23.73
C ASP A 519 7.10 7.68 22.80
N ASN A 520 8.05 8.61 22.67
CA ASN A 520 9.16 8.45 21.75
C ASN A 520 10.43 7.99 22.46
N LEU A 521 10.93 6.81 22.07
CA LEU A 521 12.20 6.26 22.51
C LEU A 521 13.23 6.37 21.40
N THR A 522 14.18 7.31 21.53
CA THR A 522 15.23 7.51 20.50
C THR A 522 16.47 6.71 20.80
N LEU A 523 16.83 5.77 19.91
CA LEU A 523 18.09 5.03 20.00
C LEU A 523 19.21 5.81 19.30
N LYS A 524 20.21 6.25 20.09
CA LYS A 524 21.40 6.95 19.58
C LYS A 524 22.51 5.94 19.37
N LYS A 525 23.21 6.04 18.23
CA LYS A 525 24.35 5.18 17.87
C LYS A 525 25.60 5.59 18.64
#